data_0feabb60238458d353c8e86cbb690fb8
#
_entry.id   0feabb60238458d353c8e86cbb690fb8
#
_cell.length_a   1.000
_cell.length_b   1.000
_cell.length_c   1.000
_cell.angle_alpha   90.00
_cell.angle_beta   90.00
_cell.angle_gamma   90.00
#
_symmetry.space_group_name_H-M   'P 1'
#
loop_
_entity.id
_entity.type
_entity.pdbx_description
1 polymer ?
#
loop_
_entity_poly.entity_id
_entity_poly.type
_entity_poly.pdbx_seq_one_letter_code
_entity_poly.pdbx_strand_id
1 'polypeptide(L)'
;MKRFAFNSLIALITTFWFTQVSAQPDLAKQPIPKNVILIIGDGMDDHQITIARNYLKGAAGRLTLDNMAQRGVAQVLTVAENDPKKFVYVADSANSATAIATGQLTSRGRIATTAGDDNDLTSIIELASAANIKTGLVSNSSVTDATMAAFYAHINMRFCQSPASIEKTSDFGQMTIDCPQDLQANGGLGSIAEQLVASNLDLALGGGIKYFRPKVENQSMSVIELAEQLGFEVLTSTKQLQSAPLDKKWLGLFAPSDMPARLRGQDGRSAEEPQPDITNRALSSKGEVRMPEPMICEPNPKSKGLPHLKLMTDRALAHLSQDNRSGFFLMVESALIDKEAHDRRACGSIGGVEQLDEALDSALAFAQKNPNTLIIVTADHSQSAQIVPENSLFKGVGVPVYTPGKLVRLRTPENSLMAINYATNNFIKEEHTGANVPVFSNDAASLPSMLTQADLFHVIKNYLNIPNN
;
A
#
# COMPACT_ATOMS: atom_id res chain seq x y z
N MET A 1 -94.96 59.88 -29.81
CA MET A 1 -95.21 58.48 -29.36
C MET A 1 -94.24 57.52 -30.08
N LYS A 2 -93.21 57.08 -29.52
CA LYS A 2 -92.44 55.87 -29.80
C LYS A 2 -91.30 55.84 -28.81
N ARG A 3 -91.33 54.84 -27.86
CA ARG A 3 -90.33 54.62 -26.88
C ARG A 3 -89.14 53.87 -27.50
N PHE A 4 -87.98 54.34 -27.34
CA PHE A 4 -86.69 53.62 -27.60
C PHE A 4 -86.19 53.03 -26.32
N ALA A 5 -86.01 51.69 -26.30
CA ALA A 5 -85.36 50.95 -25.23
C ALA A 5 -83.86 50.92 -25.51
N PHE A 6 -83.07 51.26 -24.50
CA PHE A 6 -81.61 51.18 -24.50
C PHE A 6 -81.20 49.83 -23.86
N ASN A 7 -80.68 48.91 -24.67
CA ASN A 7 -80.09 47.70 -24.13
C ASN A 7 -78.60 47.93 -23.76
N SER A 8 -78.26 47.85 -22.47
CA SER A 8 -76.94 47.90 -22.01
C SER A 8 -76.30 46.50 -22.03
N LEU A 9 -75.27 46.33 -22.85
CA LEU A 9 -74.45 45.10 -22.95
C LEU A 9 -73.33 45.19 -21.90
N ILE A 10 -73.38 44.36 -20.83
CA ILE A 10 -72.33 44.21 -19.87
C ILE A 10 -71.37 43.15 -20.39
N ALA A 11 -70.13 43.57 -20.77
CA ALA A 11 -69.06 42.66 -21.15
C ALA A 11 -68.32 42.15 -19.86
N LEU A 12 -68.51 40.90 -19.55
CA LEU A 12 -67.67 40.23 -18.50
C LEU A 12 -66.29 39.96 -19.08
N ILE A 13 -65.26 40.67 -18.57
CA ILE A 13 -63.85 40.37 -18.82
C ILE A 13 -63.42 39.32 -17.80
N THR A 14 -63.33 38.07 -18.20
CA THR A 14 -62.69 36.99 -17.42
C THR A 14 -61.16 37.04 -17.60
N THR A 15 -60.45 37.58 -16.61
CA THR A 15 -59.01 37.52 -16.54
C THR A 15 -58.54 36.09 -16.16
N PHE A 16 -58.02 35.35 -17.16
CA PHE A 16 -57.32 34.11 -16.94
C PHE A 16 -55.95 34.43 -16.32
N TRP A 17 -55.76 34.11 -15.03
CA TRP A 17 -54.46 34.04 -14.41
C TRP A 17 -53.79 32.74 -14.86
N PHE A 18 -52.79 32.81 -15.78
CA PHE A 18 -51.88 31.72 -16.03
C PHE A 18 -50.88 31.69 -14.86
N THR A 19 -51.08 30.78 -13.91
CA THR A 19 -50.02 30.37 -13.00
C THR A 19 -48.94 29.67 -13.80
N GLN A 20 -47.82 30.37 -14.07
CA GLN A 20 -46.61 29.69 -14.51
C GLN A 20 -46.16 28.77 -13.39
N VAL A 21 -46.43 27.47 -13.52
CA VAL A 21 -45.75 26.43 -12.78
C VAL A 21 -44.30 26.46 -13.26
N SER A 22 -43.44 27.16 -12.51
CA SER A 22 -42.00 27.06 -12.68
C SER A 22 -41.65 25.60 -12.43
N ALA A 23 -41.35 24.81 -13.47
CA ALA A 23 -40.74 23.50 -13.31
C ALA A 23 -39.43 23.72 -12.52
N GLN A 24 -39.42 23.30 -11.27
CA GLN A 24 -38.12 23.15 -10.57
C GLN A 24 -37.26 22.27 -11.46
N PRO A 25 -36.01 22.68 -11.73
CA PRO A 25 -35.10 21.79 -12.45
C PRO A 25 -35.06 20.47 -11.67
N ASP A 26 -35.39 19.39 -12.37
CA ASP A 26 -35.25 18.03 -11.89
C ASP A 26 -33.86 17.95 -11.30
N LEU A 27 -33.77 17.84 -9.98
CA LEU A 27 -32.49 17.56 -9.30
C LEU A 27 -32.14 16.16 -9.78
N ALA A 28 -31.51 16.09 -10.96
CA ALA A 28 -30.90 14.87 -11.46
C ALA A 28 -30.16 14.29 -10.29
N LYS A 29 -30.56 13.10 -9.83
CA LYS A 29 -29.93 12.42 -8.70
C LYS A 29 -28.44 12.48 -8.95
N GLN A 30 -27.73 13.34 -8.18
CA GLN A 30 -26.28 13.40 -8.30
C GLN A 30 -25.77 11.96 -8.09
N PRO A 31 -24.88 11.47 -8.93
CA PRO A 31 -24.35 10.13 -8.76
C PRO A 31 -23.79 10.03 -7.34
N ILE A 32 -24.17 8.99 -6.65
CA ILE A 32 -23.69 8.74 -5.28
C ILE A 32 -22.17 8.52 -5.38
N PRO A 33 -21.35 9.27 -4.62
CA PRO A 33 -19.91 9.15 -4.67
C PRO A 33 -19.47 7.72 -4.37
N LYS A 34 -18.54 7.19 -5.16
CA LYS A 34 -17.95 5.89 -4.99
C LYS A 34 -16.55 6.02 -4.42
N ASN A 35 -16.23 5.21 -3.43
CA ASN A 35 -14.92 5.22 -2.79
C ASN A 35 -14.22 3.88 -2.98
N VAL A 36 -12.93 3.91 -3.20
CA VAL A 36 -12.10 2.71 -3.18
C VAL A 36 -11.02 2.88 -2.12
N ILE A 37 -10.87 1.86 -1.28
CA ILE A 37 -9.77 1.74 -0.33
C ILE A 37 -9.00 0.47 -0.71
N LEU A 38 -7.79 0.65 -1.21
CA LEU A 38 -6.86 -0.42 -1.53
C LEU A 38 -5.85 -0.54 -0.39
N ILE A 39 -5.81 -1.71 0.25
CA ILE A 39 -4.85 -1.99 1.33
C ILE A 39 -3.82 -2.99 0.80
N ILE A 40 -2.55 -2.63 0.85
CA ILE A 40 -1.43 -3.46 0.39
C ILE A 40 -0.58 -3.85 1.59
N GLY A 41 -0.44 -5.16 1.83
CA GLY A 41 0.60 -5.68 2.69
C GLY A 41 1.82 -6.02 1.84
N ASP A 42 2.88 -5.25 1.96
CA ASP A 42 4.12 -5.49 1.23
C ASP A 42 4.69 -6.85 1.64
N GLY A 43 4.91 -7.76 0.69
CA GLY A 43 5.37 -9.12 0.94
C GLY A 43 4.39 -10.01 1.73
N MET A 44 3.11 -9.63 1.83
CA MET A 44 2.11 -10.31 2.65
C MET A 44 1.46 -11.50 1.93
N ASP A 45 2.14 -12.61 1.90
CA ASP A 45 1.56 -13.87 1.45
C ASP A 45 0.78 -14.61 2.56
N ASP A 46 0.26 -15.79 2.24
CA ASP A 46 -0.45 -16.64 3.20
C ASP A 46 0.40 -17.11 4.38
N HIS A 47 1.72 -17.23 4.20
CA HIS A 47 2.63 -17.58 5.28
C HIS A 47 2.72 -16.44 6.29
N GLN A 48 2.92 -15.20 5.84
CA GLN A 48 2.99 -14.02 6.70
C GLN A 48 1.66 -13.83 7.48
N ILE A 49 0.52 -13.96 6.81
CA ILE A 49 -0.80 -13.88 7.45
C ILE A 49 -0.94 -14.98 8.50
N THR A 50 -0.57 -16.21 8.17
CA THR A 50 -0.70 -17.37 9.09
C THR A 50 0.21 -17.23 10.31
N ILE A 51 1.46 -16.80 10.11
CA ILE A 51 2.41 -16.53 11.19
C ILE A 51 1.84 -15.47 12.14
N ALA A 52 1.39 -14.34 11.59
CA ALA A 52 0.84 -13.24 12.39
C ALA A 52 -0.45 -13.65 13.13
N ARG A 53 -1.38 -14.33 12.47
CA ARG A 53 -2.61 -14.83 13.09
C ARG A 53 -2.31 -15.72 14.27
N ASN A 54 -1.46 -16.76 14.08
CA ASN A 54 -1.13 -17.71 15.12
C ASN A 54 -0.45 -17.03 16.32
N TYR A 55 0.41 -16.05 16.06
CA TYR A 55 1.08 -15.33 17.13
C TYR A 55 0.15 -14.35 17.88
N LEU A 56 -0.66 -13.57 17.15
CA LEU A 56 -1.50 -12.52 17.74
C LEU A 56 -2.79 -13.03 18.36
N LYS A 57 -3.40 -14.05 17.75
CA LYS A 57 -4.76 -14.52 18.07
C LYS A 57 -4.82 -15.97 18.53
N GLY A 58 -3.71 -16.71 18.41
CA GLY A 58 -3.66 -18.15 18.63
C GLY A 58 -4.25 -18.97 17.48
N ALA A 59 -4.07 -20.29 17.54
CA ALA A 59 -4.45 -21.20 16.45
C ALA A 59 -5.94 -21.19 16.11
N ALA A 60 -6.82 -20.92 17.07
CA ALA A 60 -8.27 -20.83 16.87
C ALA A 60 -8.76 -19.39 16.61
N GLY A 61 -7.87 -18.39 16.70
CA GLY A 61 -8.23 -16.99 16.56
C GLY A 61 -8.42 -16.56 15.10
N ARG A 62 -8.92 -15.34 14.93
CA ARG A 62 -9.18 -14.72 13.62
C ARG A 62 -8.65 -13.30 13.60
N LEU A 63 -8.06 -12.91 12.48
CA LEU A 63 -7.83 -11.52 12.11
C LEU A 63 -9.12 -10.93 11.52
N THR A 64 -9.24 -9.64 11.46
CA THR A 64 -10.32 -8.94 10.73
C THR A 64 -10.32 -9.36 9.26
N LEU A 65 -9.14 -9.50 8.68
CA LEU A 65 -8.91 -9.98 7.33
C LEU A 65 -9.58 -11.33 7.03
N ASP A 66 -9.63 -12.25 8.00
CA ASP A 66 -10.24 -13.58 7.86
C ASP A 66 -11.77 -13.55 7.71
N ASN A 67 -12.41 -12.41 8.03
CA ASN A 67 -13.84 -12.22 7.97
C ASN A 67 -14.29 -11.41 6.73
N MET A 68 -13.39 -11.12 5.80
CA MET A 68 -13.75 -10.44 4.54
C MET A 68 -14.73 -11.29 3.73
N ALA A 69 -15.68 -10.63 3.03
CA ALA A 69 -16.78 -11.28 2.32
C ALA A 69 -16.30 -12.14 1.14
N GLN A 70 -15.18 -11.79 0.55
CA GLN A 70 -14.57 -12.53 -0.55
C GLN A 70 -13.08 -12.73 -0.33
N ARG A 71 -12.59 -13.88 -0.77
CA ARG A 71 -11.16 -14.18 -0.90
C ARG A 71 -10.88 -14.81 -2.26
N GLY A 72 -9.84 -14.34 -2.91
CA GLY A 72 -9.30 -14.86 -4.17
C GLY A 72 -7.78 -14.87 -4.13
N VAL A 73 -7.17 -14.99 -5.31
CA VAL A 73 -5.73 -15.06 -5.50
C VAL A 73 -5.33 -14.13 -6.64
N ALA A 74 -4.28 -13.33 -6.44
CA ALA A 74 -3.67 -12.52 -7.48
C ALA A 74 -2.33 -13.12 -7.92
N GLN A 75 -2.16 -13.28 -9.22
CA GLN A 75 -0.90 -13.71 -9.82
C GLN A 75 0.05 -12.52 -9.90
N VAL A 76 1.26 -12.72 -9.39
CA VAL A 76 2.34 -11.73 -9.41
C VAL A 76 3.20 -11.99 -10.64
N LEU A 77 3.23 -11.01 -11.54
CA LEU A 77 3.96 -11.11 -12.81
C LEU A 77 4.90 -9.91 -12.98
N THR A 78 6.06 -10.18 -13.59
CA THR A 78 7.01 -9.16 -14.02
C THR A 78 7.66 -9.57 -15.34
N VAL A 79 8.29 -8.63 -16.02
CA VAL A 79 8.96 -8.88 -17.31
C VAL A 79 10.45 -8.54 -17.23
N ALA A 80 11.22 -9.05 -18.17
CA ALA A 80 12.64 -8.74 -18.25
C ALA A 80 12.84 -7.33 -18.84
N GLU A 81 13.82 -6.59 -18.31
CA GLU A 81 14.15 -5.22 -18.76
C GLU A 81 14.46 -5.15 -20.26
N ASN A 82 15.28 -6.08 -20.75
CA ASN A 82 15.77 -6.05 -22.15
C ASN A 82 14.86 -6.83 -23.12
N ASP A 83 13.80 -7.48 -22.62
CA ASP A 83 12.83 -8.21 -23.43
C ASP A 83 11.47 -8.27 -22.71
N PRO A 84 10.61 -7.27 -22.91
CA PRO A 84 9.30 -7.18 -22.24
C PRO A 84 8.33 -8.35 -22.57
N LYS A 85 8.67 -9.19 -23.53
CA LYS A 85 7.90 -10.41 -23.83
C LYS A 85 8.30 -11.60 -22.97
N LYS A 86 9.42 -11.51 -22.28
CA LYS A 86 9.96 -12.56 -21.42
C LYS A 86 9.53 -12.33 -19.96
N PHE A 87 8.77 -13.27 -19.41
CA PHE A 87 8.39 -13.21 -17.99
C PHE A 87 9.57 -13.55 -17.07
N VAL A 88 9.57 -12.87 -15.94
CA VAL A 88 10.39 -13.13 -14.75
C VAL A 88 9.43 -13.47 -13.61
N TYR A 89 9.75 -14.48 -12.80
CA TYR A 89 8.76 -15.07 -11.88
C TYR A 89 8.85 -14.56 -10.44
N VAL A 90 9.81 -13.70 -10.14
CA VAL A 90 9.94 -13.05 -8.82
C VAL A 90 9.94 -11.55 -9.03
N ALA A 91 8.93 -10.89 -8.51
CA ALA A 91 8.75 -9.45 -8.59
C ALA A 91 9.50 -8.71 -7.47
N ASP A 92 9.60 -7.38 -7.63
CA ASP A 92 9.85 -6.47 -6.53
C ASP A 92 8.67 -5.49 -6.35
N SER A 93 8.63 -4.75 -5.26
CA SER A 93 7.52 -3.83 -4.97
C SER A 93 7.31 -2.78 -6.06
N ALA A 94 8.38 -2.36 -6.76
CA ALA A 94 8.28 -1.34 -7.80
C ALA A 94 7.44 -1.81 -8.99
N ASN A 95 7.80 -2.95 -9.58
CA ASN A 95 7.09 -3.46 -10.75
C ASN A 95 5.69 -4.01 -10.40
N SER A 96 5.52 -4.63 -9.24
CA SER A 96 4.22 -5.17 -8.83
C SER A 96 3.23 -4.04 -8.47
N ALA A 97 3.67 -3.03 -7.72
CA ALA A 97 2.83 -1.85 -7.49
C ALA A 97 2.54 -1.08 -8.78
N THR A 98 3.49 -1.00 -9.73
CA THR A 98 3.24 -0.47 -11.07
C THR A 98 2.12 -1.23 -11.78
N ALA A 99 2.12 -2.57 -11.73
CA ALA A 99 1.05 -3.36 -12.32
C ALA A 99 -0.32 -3.05 -11.70
N ILE A 100 -0.39 -2.89 -10.37
CA ILE A 100 -1.62 -2.52 -9.64
C ILE A 100 -2.06 -1.09 -9.98
N ALA A 101 -1.10 -0.15 -10.08
CA ALA A 101 -1.38 1.26 -10.27
C ALA A 101 -1.72 1.65 -11.72
N THR A 102 -1.23 0.90 -12.72
CA THR A 102 -1.32 1.26 -14.15
C THR A 102 -2.02 0.22 -15.03
N GLY A 103 -2.20 -1.00 -14.52
CA GLY A 103 -2.71 -2.13 -15.31
C GLY A 103 -1.70 -2.70 -16.31
N GLN A 104 -0.42 -2.35 -16.20
CA GLN A 104 0.63 -2.81 -17.11
C GLN A 104 1.82 -3.40 -16.37
N LEU A 105 2.40 -4.44 -16.95
CA LEU A 105 3.59 -5.08 -16.40
C LEU A 105 4.84 -4.30 -16.79
N THR A 106 5.80 -4.23 -15.87
CA THR A 106 7.12 -3.68 -16.12
C THR A 106 8.21 -4.54 -15.49
N SER A 107 9.47 -4.14 -15.63
CA SER A 107 10.60 -4.85 -15.04
C SER A 107 10.88 -4.38 -13.61
N ARG A 108 11.64 -5.18 -12.88
CA ARG A 108 12.02 -4.90 -11.50
C ARG A 108 12.73 -3.55 -11.37
N GLY A 109 12.42 -2.83 -10.31
CA GLY A 109 12.98 -1.51 -10.00
C GLY A 109 12.31 -0.32 -10.67
N ARG A 110 11.50 -0.52 -11.72
CA ARG A 110 10.81 0.56 -12.43
C ARG A 110 9.54 1.02 -11.71
N ILE A 111 9.32 2.30 -11.74
CA ILE A 111 8.18 3.00 -11.15
C ILE A 111 7.33 3.59 -12.29
N ALA A 112 6.17 3.03 -12.55
CA ALA A 112 5.18 3.45 -13.55
C ALA A 112 5.79 3.87 -14.91
N THR A 113 6.81 3.14 -15.36
CA THR A 113 7.39 3.26 -16.72
C THR A 113 7.49 1.87 -17.36
N THR A 114 7.49 1.83 -18.70
CA THR A 114 7.61 0.58 -19.47
C THR A 114 9.02 0.00 -19.37
N ALA A 115 9.12 -1.34 -19.36
CA ALA A 115 10.41 -2.00 -19.48
C ALA A 115 11.05 -1.69 -20.85
N GLY A 116 12.34 -1.43 -20.86
CA GLY A 116 13.15 -1.14 -22.05
C GLY A 116 13.00 0.27 -22.60
N ASP A 117 11.80 0.67 -23.01
CA ASP A 117 11.56 1.94 -23.70
C ASP A 117 11.40 3.14 -22.76
N ASP A 118 11.21 2.91 -21.45
CA ASP A 118 11.07 3.92 -20.41
C ASP A 118 9.95 4.95 -20.64
N ASN A 119 8.83 4.53 -21.26
CA ASN A 119 7.68 5.39 -21.45
C ASN A 119 6.82 5.43 -20.18
N ASP A 120 6.32 6.61 -19.81
CA ASP A 120 5.43 6.82 -18.68
C ASP A 120 4.12 6.04 -18.84
N LEU A 121 3.67 5.40 -17.76
CA LEU A 121 2.43 4.65 -17.66
C LEU A 121 1.44 5.39 -16.78
N THR A 122 0.34 5.85 -17.34
CA THR A 122 -0.68 6.60 -16.58
C THR A 122 -1.24 5.79 -15.41
N SER A 123 -1.13 6.33 -14.21
CA SER A 123 -1.56 5.69 -12.98
C SER A 123 -3.06 5.93 -12.66
N ILE A 124 -3.61 5.10 -11.80
CA ILE A 124 -4.99 5.27 -11.31
C ILE A 124 -5.19 6.59 -10.55
N ILE A 125 -4.16 7.11 -9.87
CA ILE A 125 -4.22 8.42 -9.19
C ILE A 125 -4.32 9.56 -10.20
N GLU A 126 -3.55 9.53 -11.27
CA GLU A 126 -3.64 10.54 -12.33
C GLU A 126 -5.01 10.54 -12.99
N LEU A 127 -5.54 9.35 -13.30
CA LEU A 127 -6.89 9.22 -13.86
C LEU A 127 -7.97 9.68 -12.88
N ALA A 128 -7.85 9.34 -11.60
CA ALA A 128 -8.79 9.75 -10.56
C ALA A 128 -8.76 11.28 -10.38
N SER A 129 -7.58 11.88 -10.29
CA SER A 129 -7.40 13.33 -10.19
C SER A 129 -7.98 14.06 -11.39
N ALA A 130 -7.75 13.56 -12.61
CA ALA A 130 -8.35 14.12 -13.84
C ALA A 130 -9.90 14.05 -13.85
N ALA A 131 -10.47 13.06 -13.14
CA ALA A 131 -11.91 12.91 -12.94
C ALA A 131 -12.45 13.68 -11.71
N ASN A 132 -11.63 14.52 -11.05
CA ASN A 132 -11.94 15.23 -9.81
C ASN A 132 -12.33 14.30 -8.65
N ILE A 133 -11.80 13.11 -8.63
CA ILE A 133 -11.87 12.14 -7.52
C ILE A 133 -10.70 12.44 -6.58
N LYS A 134 -10.97 12.61 -5.27
CA LYS A 134 -9.92 12.83 -4.28
C LYS A 134 -9.00 11.63 -4.17
N THR A 135 -7.70 11.87 -3.91
CA THR A 135 -6.70 10.82 -3.88
C THR A 135 -5.78 10.92 -2.67
N GLY A 136 -5.45 9.77 -2.10
CA GLY A 136 -4.58 9.71 -0.92
C GLY A 136 -3.74 8.44 -0.87
N LEU A 137 -2.56 8.58 -0.29
CA LEU A 137 -1.60 7.50 -0.05
C LEU A 137 -1.16 7.52 1.41
N VAL A 138 -1.14 6.36 2.04
CA VAL A 138 -0.72 6.18 3.43
C VAL A 138 0.20 4.97 3.51
N SER A 139 1.36 5.10 4.16
CA SER A 139 2.27 3.96 4.39
C SER A 139 3.03 4.12 5.70
N ASN A 140 3.55 3.02 6.22
CA ASN A 140 4.56 3.02 7.28
C ASN A 140 6.00 2.92 6.72
N SER A 141 6.18 3.01 5.39
CA SER A 141 7.47 3.27 4.75
C SER A 141 7.72 4.76 4.53
N SER A 142 8.82 5.08 3.82
CA SER A 142 8.99 6.39 3.19
C SER A 142 7.88 6.63 2.16
N VAL A 143 7.35 7.86 2.10
CA VAL A 143 6.37 8.24 1.07
C VAL A 143 6.95 8.19 -0.36
N THR A 144 8.28 8.12 -0.48
CA THR A 144 9.01 7.96 -1.75
C THR A 144 9.41 6.52 -2.04
N ASP A 145 9.01 5.56 -1.20
CA ASP A 145 9.29 4.15 -1.46
C ASP A 145 8.43 3.60 -2.60
N ALA A 146 8.87 2.50 -3.16
CA ALA A 146 8.42 1.99 -4.45
C ALA A 146 6.91 1.80 -4.56
N THR A 147 6.28 1.17 -3.56
CA THR A 147 4.83 0.90 -3.59
C THR A 147 4.03 2.18 -3.69
N MET A 148 4.33 3.19 -2.84
CA MET A 148 3.65 4.48 -2.92
C MET A 148 3.99 5.22 -4.22
N ALA A 149 5.28 5.25 -4.59
CA ALA A 149 5.77 5.98 -5.75
C ALA A 149 5.11 5.52 -7.06
N ALA A 150 4.83 4.23 -7.23
CA ALA A 150 4.19 3.68 -8.41
C ALA A 150 2.80 4.27 -8.72
N PHE A 151 2.17 4.91 -7.75
CA PHE A 151 0.87 5.56 -7.93
C PHE A 151 0.94 7.02 -8.41
N TYR A 152 2.11 7.68 -8.32
CA TYR A 152 2.21 9.12 -8.64
C TYR A 152 3.49 9.55 -9.35
N ALA A 153 4.50 8.68 -9.45
CA ALA A 153 5.79 9.02 -10.07
C ALA A 153 6.10 8.10 -11.26
N HIS A 154 6.92 8.61 -12.18
CA HIS A 154 7.41 7.89 -13.34
C HIS A 154 8.93 8.00 -13.32
N ILE A 155 9.61 6.88 -13.09
CA ILE A 155 11.07 6.86 -13.03
C ILE A 155 11.61 5.45 -13.27
N ASN A 156 12.74 5.36 -13.95
CA ASN A 156 13.30 4.07 -14.33
C ASN A 156 13.87 3.26 -13.16
N MET A 157 14.14 3.92 -12.00
CA MET A 157 14.79 3.26 -10.86
C MET A 157 14.26 3.76 -9.52
N ARG A 158 13.66 2.86 -8.72
CA ARG A 158 13.06 3.11 -7.41
C ARG A 158 13.96 3.80 -6.38
N PHE A 159 15.29 3.78 -6.56
CA PHE A 159 16.22 4.40 -5.62
C PHE A 159 16.47 5.88 -5.89
N CYS A 160 15.97 6.45 -6.97
CA CYS A 160 16.07 7.87 -7.29
C CYS A 160 15.02 8.70 -6.51
N GLN A 161 15.02 8.52 -5.17
CA GLN A 161 13.98 9.04 -4.28
C GLN A 161 14.06 10.55 -4.04
N SER A 162 15.23 11.18 -4.26
CA SER A 162 15.46 12.61 -3.98
C SER A 162 16.37 13.24 -5.03
N PRO A 163 16.39 14.58 -5.16
CA PRO A 163 17.33 15.25 -6.05
C PRO A 163 18.78 14.82 -5.86
N ALA A 164 19.19 14.58 -4.61
CA ALA A 164 20.54 14.13 -4.29
C ALA A 164 20.84 12.68 -4.75
N SER A 165 19.81 11.84 -4.92
CA SER A 165 19.99 10.44 -5.36
C SER A 165 19.87 10.28 -6.88
N ILE A 166 19.22 11.21 -7.58
CA ILE A 166 19.05 11.15 -9.03
C ILE A 166 20.36 11.45 -9.77
N GLU A 167 21.19 12.32 -9.22
CA GLU A 167 22.49 12.72 -9.77
C GLU A 167 23.63 11.74 -9.39
N LYS A 168 23.41 10.92 -8.37
CA LYS A 168 24.46 10.09 -7.81
C LYS A 168 24.47 8.71 -8.45
N THR A 169 25.40 8.49 -9.35
CA THR A 169 25.75 7.15 -9.81
C THR A 169 26.32 6.35 -8.66
N SER A 170 25.69 5.22 -8.32
CA SER A 170 26.26 4.23 -7.42
C SER A 170 26.01 2.85 -7.99
N ASP A 171 27.09 2.03 -8.06
CA ASP A 171 26.98 0.62 -8.40
C ASP A 171 26.64 -0.16 -7.14
N PHE A 172 25.47 -0.80 -7.13
CA PHE A 172 25.13 -1.79 -6.13
C PHE A 172 25.29 -3.19 -6.73
N GLY A 173 26.53 -3.68 -6.71
CA GLY A 173 26.90 -4.91 -7.41
C GLY A 173 26.92 -4.71 -8.94
N GLN A 174 25.95 -5.28 -9.65
CA GLN A 174 25.80 -5.10 -11.11
C GLN A 174 24.67 -4.11 -11.48
N MET A 175 24.14 -3.37 -10.51
CA MET A 175 23.03 -2.46 -10.71
C MET A 175 23.51 -1.02 -10.59
N THR A 176 23.45 -0.27 -11.68
CA THR A 176 23.67 1.18 -11.68
C THR A 176 22.46 1.87 -11.05
N ILE A 177 22.71 2.71 -10.06
CA ILE A 177 21.67 3.54 -9.42
C ILE A 177 21.91 4.97 -9.86
N ASP A 178 21.35 5.35 -10.97
CA ASP A 178 21.25 6.70 -11.48
C ASP A 178 20.03 6.82 -12.39
N CYS A 179 19.50 8.03 -12.48
CA CYS A 179 18.33 8.32 -13.33
C CYS A 179 18.60 9.60 -14.12
N PRO A 180 19.63 9.64 -14.97
CA PRO A 180 20.01 10.87 -15.65
C PRO A 180 18.95 11.39 -16.61
N GLN A 181 18.13 10.51 -17.20
CA GLN A 181 17.02 10.89 -18.07
C GLN A 181 15.89 11.59 -17.31
N ASP A 182 15.75 11.29 -16.01
CA ASP A 182 14.72 11.88 -15.16
C ASP A 182 15.10 13.24 -14.56
N LEU A 183 16.35 13.69 -14.77
CA LEU A 183 16.78 15.04 -14.42
C LEU A 183 15.96 16.08 -15.21
N GLN A 184 15.46 17.11 -14.51
CA GLN A 184 14.71 18.21 -15.14
C GLN A 184 15.56 18.92 -16.20
N ALA A 185 16.87 19.05 -15.99
CA ALA A 185 17.83 19.58 -17.00
C ALA A 185 17.85 18.76 -18.30
N ASN A 186 17.50 17.50 -18.25
CA ASN A 186 17.41 16.60 -19.41
C ASN A 186 15.98 16.44 -19.95
N GLY A 187 15.02 17.19 -19.39
CA GLY A 187 13.60 17.13 -19.77
C GLY A 187 12.78 16.12 -18.99
N GLY A 188 13.35 15.48 -17.97
CA GLY A 188 12.66 14.54 -17.08
C GLY A 188 11.82 15.24 -16.00
N LEU A 189 11.13 14.45 -15.21
CA LEU A 189 10.18 14.93 -14.18
C LEU A 189 10.83 15.19 -12.82
N GLY A 190 12.12 14.94 -12.67
CA GLY A 190 12.84 15.03 -11.39
C GLY A 190 12.71 13.75 -10.56
N SER A 191 13.24 13.80 -9.35
CA SER A 191 13.22 12.69 -8.40
C SER A 191 11.79 12.35 -7.95
N ILE A 192 11.62 11.16 -7.36
CA ILE A 192 10.33 10.71 -6.80
C ILE A 192 9.75 11.76 -5.83
N ALA A 193 10.59 12.39 -4.98
CA ALA A 193 10.13 13.42 -4.05
C ALA A 193 9.63 14.68 -4.76
N GLU A 194 10.29 15.12 -5.84
CA GLU A 194 9.85 16.26 -6.65
C GLU A 194 8.55 15.96 -7.38
N GLN A 195 8.42 14.76 -7.95
CA GLN A 195 7.19 14.32 -8.61
C GLN A 195 6.01 14.22 -7.63
N LEU A 196 6.23 13.79 -6.37
CA LEU A 196 5.18 13.77 -5.35
C LEU A 196 4.61 15.17 -5.11
N VAL A 197 5.46 16.16 -4.88
CA VAL A 197 4.99 17.51 -4.56
C VAL A 197 4.38 18.23 -5.76
N ALA A 198 4.76 17.84 -6.98
CA ALA A 198 4.16 18.31 -8.22
C ALA A 198 2.83 17.60 -8.57
N SER A 199 2.52 16.48 -7.90
CA SER A 199 1.32 15.69 -8.17
C SER A 199 0.04 16.39 -7.67
N ASN A 200 -1.12 15.88 -8.15
CA ASN A 200 -2.43 16.32 -7.69
C ASN A 200 -2.97 15.55 -6.47
N LEU A 201 -2.11 14.86 -5.73
CA LEU A 201 -2.49 14.17 -4.50
C LEU A 201 -3.10 15.14 -3.48
N ASP A 202 -4.19 14.73 -2.82
CA ASP A 202 -4.75 15.46 -1.68
C ASP A 202 -3.96 15.16 -0.41
N LEU A 203 -3.43 13.95 -0.26
CA LEU A 203 -2.56 13.60 0.87
C LEU A 203 -1.57 12.47 0.56
N ALA A 204 -0.39 12.55 1.18
CA ALA A 204 0.59 11.48 1.31
C ALA A 204 1.10 11.44 2.75
N LEU A 205 0.96 10.31 3.45
CA LEU A 205 1.36 10.14 4.85
C LEU A 205 2.31 8.96 5.01
N GLY A 206 3.47 9.18 5.63
CA GLY A 206 4.45 8.13 5.90
C GLY A 206 5.73 8.66 6.54
N GLY A 207 6.85 8.02 6.26
CA GLY A 207 8.19 8.48 6.62
C GLY A 207 8.88 9.21 5.46
N GLY A 208 10.21 9.37 5.53
CA GLY A 208 11.03 9.80 4.39
C GLY A 208 11.46 11.26 4.36
N ILE A 209 11.36 12.01 5.47
CA ILE A 209 11.71 13.44 5.50
C ILE A 209 13.12 13.73 4.96
N LYS A 210 14.04 12.77 5.05
CA LYS A 210 15.41 12.95 4.52
C LYS A 210 15.45 13.17 3.00
N TYR A 211 14.46 12.65 2.24
CA TYR A 211 14.39 12.76 0.79
C TYR A 211 13.84 14.10 0.30
N PHE A 212 13.17 14.84 1.18
CA PHE A 212 12.60 16.16 0.91
C PHE A 212 13.48 17.33 1.38
N ARG A 213 14.53 17.05 2.15
CA ARG A 213 15.50 18.07 2.59
C ARG A 213 16.46 18.56 1.51
N PRO A 214 16.89 17.74 0.53
CA PRO A 214 17.72 18.23 -0.56
C PRO A 214 17.05 19.35 -1.33
N LYS A 215 17.88 20.18 -1.97
CA LYS A 215 17.40 21.25 -2.84
C LYS A 215 16.82 20.66 -4.13
N VAL A 216 15.76 21.27 -4.62
CA VAL A 216 15.20 21.02 -5.94
C VAL A 216 16.29 21.31 -6.98
N GLU A 217 16.31 20.55 -8.06
CA GLU A 217 17.29 20.72 -9.14
C GLU A 217 17.33 22.18 -9.64
N ASN A 218 18.54 22.73 -9.70
CA ASN A 218 18.79 24.13 -10.13
C ASN A 218 18.08 25.23 -9.33
N GLN A 219 17.59 24.93 -8.12
CA GLN A 219 16.91 25.90 -7.25
C GLN A 219 17.63 26.07 -5.90
N SER A 220 17.34 27.14 -5.19
CA SER A 220 17.88 27.38 -3.84
C SER A 220 17.02 26.76 -2.74
N MET A 221 15.76 26.45 -3.03
CA MET A 221 14.78 25.88 -2.07
C MET A 221 14.87 24.36 -2.00
N SER A 222 14.55 23.80 -0.85
CA SER A 222 14.39 22.35 -0.65
C SER A 222 13.05 21.86 -1.20
N VAL A 223 12.93 20.52 -1.37
CA VAL A 223 11.65 19.92 -1.78
C VAL A 223 10.55 20.15 -0.74
N ILE A 224 10.90 20.28 0.58
CA ILE A 224 9.93 20.67 1.64
C ILE A 224 9.38 22.07 1.36
N GLU A 225 10.24 23.05 1.12
CA GLU A 225 9.83 24.42 0.83
C GLU A 225 8.98 24.51 -0.44
N LEU A 226 9.30 23.70 -1.46
CA LEU A 226 8.49 23.58 -2.67
C LEU A 226 7.10 22.98 -2.34
N ALA A 227 7.02 21.93 -1.51
CA ALA A 227 5.75 21.36 -1.08
C ALA A 227 4.84 22.39 -0.40
N GLU A 228 5.40 23.21 0.52
CA GLU A 228 4.67 24.28 1.21
C GLU A 228 4.17 25.35 0.21
N GLN A 229 5.00 25.73 -0.78
CA GLN A 229 4.59 26.67 -1.84
C GLN A 229 3.47 26.12 -2.73
N LEU A 230 3.45 24.80 -2.95
CA LEU A 230 2.40 24.11 -3.71
C LEU A 230 1.15 23.79 -2.87
N GLY A 231 1.09 24.30 -1.63
CA GLY A 231 -0.09 24.25 -0.78
C GLY A 231 -0.21 23.04 0.12
N PHE A 232 0.85 22.24 0.25
CA PHE A 232 0.87 21.15 1.23
C PHE A 232 1.10 21.68 2.65
N GLU A 233 0.30 21.18 3.59
CA GLU A 233 0.58 21.25 5.02
C GLU A 233 1.57 20.14 5.36
N VAL A 234 2.81 20.49 5.73
CA VAL A 234 3.86 19.51 6.06
C VAL A 234 3.73 19.10 7.53
N LEU A 235 3.44 17.82 7.77
CA LEU A 235 3.18 17.24 9.08
C LEU A 235 4.33 16.33 9.49
N THR A 236 4.96 16.61 10.65
CA THR A 236 6.13 15.85 11.12
C THR A 236 5.92 15.16 12.47
N SER A 237 4.72 15.23 13.03
CA SER A 237 4.39 14.63 14.33
C SER A 237 2.95 14.14 14.40
N THR A 238 2.71 13.17 15.28
CA THR A 238 1.37 12.67 15.60
C THR A 238 0.41 13.79 16.00
N LYS A 239 0.88 14.76 16.79
CA LYS A 239 0.06 15.90 17.23
C LYS A 239 -0.38 16.77 16.04
N GLN A 240 0.52 17.09 15.12
CA GLN A 240 0.18 17.84 13.92
C GLN A 240 -0.82 17.08 13.06
N LEU A 241 -0.63 15.76 12.83
CA LEU A 241 -1.58 14.95 12.09
C LEU A 241 -2.98 14.97 12.73
N GLN A 242 -3.09 14.86 14.06
CA GLN A 242 -4.38 14.88 14.75
C GLN A 242 -5.13 16.21 14.60
N SER A 243 -4.42 17.34 14.53
CA SER A 243 -5.00 18.68 14.43
C SER A 243 -4.93 19.28 13.02
N ALA A 244 -4.44 18.56 12.02
CA ALA A 244 -4.31 19.05 10.65
C ALA A 244 -5.67 19.47 10.06
N PRO A 245 -5.74 20.66 9.41
CA PRO A 245 -6.98 21.14 8.77
C PRO A 245 -7.33 20.24 7.57
N LEU A 246 -8.62 19.90 7.44
CA LEU A 246 -9.08 18.94 6.42
C LEU A 246 -9.25 19.58 5.02
N ASP A 247 -9.08 20.87 4.88
CA ASP A 247 -9.20 21.64 3.63
C ASP A 247 -7.86 21.94 2.95
N LYS A 248 -6.76 21.40 3.49
CA LYS A 248 -5.41 21.55 2.94
C LYS A 248 -4.90 20.22 2.40
N LYS A 249 -4.02 20.26 1.40
CA LYS A 249 -3.24 19.08 1.02
C LYS A 249 -2.29 18.69 2.16
N TRP A 250 -2.06 17.40 2.39
CA TRP A 250 -1.16 16.95 3.47
C TRP A 250 0.05 16.20 2.95
N LEU A 251 1.23 16.56 3.46
CA LEU A 251 2.47 15.79 3.33
C LEU A 251 2.97 15.40 4.72
N GLY A 252 2.66 14.19 5.16
CA GLY A 252 3.11 13.65 6.45
C GLY A 252 4.44 12.93 6.32
N LEU A 253 5.47 13.44 7.03
CA LEU A 253 6.84 12.94 7.01
C LEU A 253 7.31 12.63 8.45
N PHE A 254 6.82 11.52 9.02
CA PHE A 254 6.92 11.23 10.46
C PHE A 254 8.23 10.55 10.89
N ALA A 255 9.07 10.14 9.95
CA ALA A 255 10.36 9.51 10.22
C ALA A 255 11.42 9.97 9.20
N PRO A 256 12.73 9.85 9.52
CA PRO A 256 13.80 10.17 8.57
C PRO A 256 13.76 9.33 7.28
N SER A 257 13.46 8.04 7.38
CA SER A 257 13.26 7.07 6.29
C SER A 257 11.97 6.30 6.57
N ASP A 258 11.98 4.97 6.46
CA ASP A 258 10.84 4.16 6.88
C ASP A 258 10.55 4.37 8.36
N MET A 259 9.28 4.22 8.74
CA MET A 259 8.88 4.24 10.14
C MET A 259 9.40 2.96 10.82
N PRO A 260 9.81 3.02 12.09
CA PRO A 260 10.24 1.82 12.79
C PRO A 260 9.08 0.86 13.04
N ALA A 261 9.36 -0.45 12.94
CA ALA A 261 8.39 -1.49 13.25
C ALA A 261 7.82 -1.34 14.67
N ARG A 262 6.52 -1.63 14.83
CA ARG A 262 5.81 -1.55 16.11
C ARG A 262 6.30 -2.60 17.12
N LEU A 263 6.58 -3.80 16.63
CA LEU A 263 7.10 -4.92 17.42
C LEU A 263 8.53 -5.25 16.98
N ARG A 264 9.28 -5.82 17.91
CA ARG A 264 10.61 -6.40 17.67
C ARG A 264 10.74 -7.72 18.45
N GLY A 265 11.67 -8.57 18.09
CA GLY A 265 11.99 -9.75 18.88
C GLY A 265 12.53 -9.36 20.26
N GLN A 266 12.31 -10.20 21.23
CA GLN A 266 12.81 -10.04 22.61
C GLN A 266 14.29 -9.65 22.61
N ASP A 267 14.64 -8.59 23.33
CA ASP A 267 16.00 -8.04 23.39
C ASP A 267 16.57 -7.66 22.01
N GLY A 268 15.71 -7.42 21.00
CA GLY A 268 16.11 -7.08 19.63
C GLY A 268 16.57 -8.28 18.80
N ARG A 269 16.33 -9.51 19.23
CA ARG A 269 16.69 -10.74 18.51
C ARG A 269 15.94 -10.85 17.18
N SER A 270 16.58 -11.48 16.19
CA SER A 270 16.02 -11.88 14.89
C SER A 270 16.14 -13.39 14.71
N ALA A 271 15.87 -13.91 13.53
CA ALA A 271 16.16 -15.31 13.22
C ALA A 271 17.67 -15.60 13.28
N GLU A 272 18.01 -16.74 13.85
CA GLU A 272 19.36 -17.17 14.16
C GLU A 272 19.74 -18.39 13.31
N GLU A 273 21.01 -18.59 13.04
CA GLU A 273 21.50 -19.83 12.42
C GLU A 273 21.31 -20.99 13.39
N PRO A 274 20.67 -22.10 12.96
CA PRO A 274 20.56 -23.26 13.81
C PRO A 274 21.94 -23.84 14.05
N GLN A 275 22.24 -24.11 15.32
CA GLN A 275 23.56 -24.67 15.71
C GLN A 275 23.57 -26.18 15.46
N PRO A 276 24.63 -26.73 14.86
CA PRO A 276 24.78 -28.17 14.77
C PRO A 276 24.87 -28.78 16.17
N ASP A 277 24.07 -29.80 16.45
CA ASP A 277 24.22 -30.57 17.69
C ASP A 277 25.46 -31.46 17.56
N ILE A 278 26.49 -31.12 18.34
CA ILE A 278 27.80 -31.79 18.33
C ILE A 278 27.67 -33.26 18.75
N THR A 279 26.70 -33.57 19.62
CA THR A 279 26.46 -34.92 20.10
C THR A 279 25.96 -35.85 19.00
N ASN A 280 25.14 -35.34 18.11
CA ASN A 280 24.56 -36.08 17.00
C ASN A 280 25.41 -36.06 15.74
N ARG A 281 26.38 -35.16 15.63
CA ARG A 281 27.34 -35.13 14.51
C ARG A 281 28.20 -36.41 14.43
N ALA A 282 28.44 -37.08 15.56
CA ALA A 282 29.14 -38.34 15.62
C ALA A 282 28.29 -39.55 15.18
N LEU A 283 26.96 -39.43 15.22
CA LEU A 283 26.01 -40.50 14.95
C LEU A 283 25.31 -40.38 13.59
N SER A 284 25.35 -39.22 12.97
CA SER A 284 24.72 -38.97 11.67
C SER A 284 25.55 -37.98 10.88
N SER A 285 25.87 -38.31 9.61
CA SER A 285 26.59 -37.41 8.70
C SER A 285 25.85 -36.11 8.39
N LYS A 286 24.60 -35.99 8.81
CA LYS A 286 23.72 -34.82 8.60
C LYS A 286 23.33 -34.09 9.89
N GLY A 287 23.69 -34.57 11.07
CA GLY A 287 23.48 -33.96 12.38
C GLY A 287 22.09 -33.40 12.68
N GLU A 288 21.55 -33.60 13.88
CA GLU A 288 20.44 -32.81 14.35
C GLU A 288 20.86 -31.33 14.49
N VAL A 289 20.00 -30.40 14.14
CA VAL A 289 20.24 -28.99 14.44
C VAL A 289 19.60 -28.65 15.78
N ARG A 290 20.34 -27.93 16.62
CA ARG A 290 19.79 -27.31 17.80
C ARG A 290 19.00 -26.06 17.38
N MET A 291 17.69 -26.10 17.60
CA MET A 291 16.80 -24.96 17.32
C MET A 291 17.14 -23.77 18.25
N PRO A 292 17.01 -22.52 17.77
CA PRO A 292 17.20 -21.34 18.60
C PRO A 292 16.30 -21.35 19.85
N GLU A 293 16.74 -20.66 20.92
CA GLU A 293 15.89 -20.51 22.09
C GLU A 293 14.60 -19.73 21.75
N PRO A 294 13.45 -20.15 22.29
CA PRO A 294 12.18 -19.43 22.07
C PRO A 294 12.26 -17.97 22.50
N MET A 295 11.49 -17.12 21.82
CA MET A 295 11.35 -15.71 22.21
C MET A 295 9.87 -15.27 22.08
N ILE A 296 9.60 -14.10 22.61
CA ILE A 296 8.34 -13.36 22.41
C ILE A 296 8.61 -12.08 21.65
N CYS A 297 7.57 -11.50 21.06
CA CYS A 297 7.64 -10.15 20.49
C CYS A 297 7.37 -9.12 21.58
N GLU A 298 8.13 -8.04 21.59
CA GLU A 298 8.00 -6.93 22.52
C GLU A 298 7.75 -5.61 21.75
N PRO A 299 7.14 -4.61 22.39
CA PRO A 299 7.00 -3.28 21.79
C PRO A 299 8.36 -2.69 21.43
N ASN A 300 8.48 -2.12 20.25
CA ASN A 300 9.70 -1.46 19.81
C ASN A 300 9.75 -0.01 20.34
N PRO A 301 10.71 0.34 21.22
CA PRO A 301 10.80 1.69 21.78
C PRO A 301 10.94 2.80 20.72
N LYS A 302 11.52 2.48 19.56
CA LYS A 302 11.72 3.44 18.45
C LYS A 302 10.41 3.88 17.79
N SER A 303 9.34 3.10 17.90
CA SER A 303 8.01 3.47 17.34
C SER A 303 7.20 4.36 18.27
N LYS A 304 7.65 4.57 19.52
CA LYS A 304 6.90 5.32 20.52
C LYS A 304 6.69 6.78 20.10
N GLY A 305 5.43 7.23 20.11
CA GLY A 305 5.06 8.62 19.80
C GLY A 305 4.88 8.92 18.31
N LEU A 306 5.18 7.96 17.43
CA LEU A 306 4.89 8.07 16.00
C LEU A 306 3.42 7.67 15.71
N PRO A 307 2.79 8.21 14.66
CA PRO A 307 1.45 7.80 14.29
C PRO A 307 1.49 6.36 13.75
N HIS A 308 0.59 5.50 14.25
CA HIS A 308 0.41 4.15 13.71
C HIS A 308 -0.43 4.18 12.44
N LEU A 309 -0.35 3.13 11.65
CA LEU A 309 -1.06 3.02 10.36
C LEU A 309 -2.56 3.25 10.50
N LYS A 310 -3.18 2.69 11.58
CA LYS A 310 -4.59 2.95 11.89
C LYS A 310 -4.92 4.44 12.02
N LEU A 311 -4.13 5.20 12.81
CA LEU A 311 -4.38 6.64 13.01
C LEU A 311 -4.21 7.41 11.68
N MET A 312 -3.19 7.09 10.90
CA MET A 312 -2.98 7.72 9.59
C MET A 312 -4.16 7.42 8.65
N THR A 313 -4.65 6.18 8.63
CA THR A 313 -5.83 5.76 7.86
C THR A 313 -7.09 6.48 8.31
N ASP A 314 -7.37 6.55 9.62
CA ASP A 314 -8.53 7.26 10.17
C ASP A 314 -8.52 8.75 9.75
N ARG A 315 -7.36 9.40 9.82
CA ARG A 315 -7.20 10.81 9.42
C ARG A 315 -7.32 11.01 7.92
N ALA A 316 -6.77 10.10 7.11
CA ALA A 316 -6.91 10.11 5.65
C ALA A 316 -8.38 9.94 5.22
N LEU A 317 -9.10 9.00 5.82
CA LEU A 317 -10.54 8.81 5.57
C LEU A 317 -11.36 10.06 5.92
N ALA A 318 -11.07 10.69 7.06
CA ALA A 318 -11.73 11.93 7.45
C ALA A 318 -11.45 13.07 6.45
N HIS A 319 -10.22 13.21 5.98
CA HIS A 319 -9.82 14.22 5.00
C HIS A 319 -10.49 14.01 3.63
N LEU A 320 -10.38 12.79 3.09
CA LEU A 320 -10.88 12.47 1.75
C LEU A 320 -12.41 12.45 1.68
N SER A 321 -13.09 12.17 2.78
CA SER A 321 -14.55 12.16 2.82
C SER A 321 -15.17 13.55 3.05
N GLN A 322 -14.38 14.53 3.47
CA GLN A 322 -14.89 15.88 3.69
C GLN A 322 -15.28 16.52 2.35
N ASP A 323 -16.52 17.05 2.24
CA ASP A 323 -17.06 17.69 1.05
C ASP A 323 -16.89 16.86 -0.24
N ASN A 324 -16.91 15.54 -0.08
CA ASN A 324 -16.66 14.59 -1.16
C ASN A 324 -17.92 14.38 -2.02
N ARG A 325 -17.92 14.94 -3.22
CA ARG A 325 -19.01 14.79 -4.22
C ARG A 325 -18.71 13.77 -5.31
N SER A 326 -17.45 13.48 -5.55
CA SER A 326 -17.00 12.60 -6.65
C SER A 326 -16.50 11.24 -6.15
N GLY A 327 -16.30 11.07 -4.84
CA GLY A 327 -15.67 9.89 -4.25
C GLY A 327 -14.17 10.07 -4.08
N PHE A 328 -13.51 9.02 -3.62
CA PHE A 328 -12.05 9.03 -3.44
C PHE A 328 -11.42 7.66 -3.74
N PHE A 329 -10.12 7.72 -4.04
CA PHE A 329 -9.22 6.58 -4.02
C PHE A 329 -8.21 6.77 -2.89
N LEU A 330 -8.12 5.78 -2.00
CA LEU A 330 -7.14 5.72 -0.93
C LEU A 330 -6.35 4.42 -1.01
N MET A 331 -5.02 4.51 -1.13
CA MET A 331 -4.15 3.35 -0.93
C MET A 331 -3.52 3.44 0.47
N VAL A 332 -3.54 2.32 1.19
CA VAL A 332 -2.92 2.15 2.52
C VAL A 332 -1.95 0.99 2.44
N GLU A 333 -0.71 1.21 2.80
CA GLU A 333 0.35 0.19 2.74
C GLU A 333 0.90 -0.13 4.12
N SER A 334 1.04 -1.42 4.42
CA SER A 334 1.90 -1.90 5.50
C SER A 334 3.20 -2.47 4.93
N ALA A 335 4.18 -1.61 4.72
CA ALA A 335 5.47 -1.94 4.14
C ALA A 335 6.39 -2.76 5.07
N LEU A 336 6.15 -2.69 6.38
CA LEU A 336 7.04 -3.30 7.37
C LEU A 336 6.89 -4.82 7.45
N ILE A 337 5.92 -5.42 6.77
CA ILE A 337 5.82 -6.88 6.66
C ILE A 337 7.03 -7.39 5.88
N ASP A 338 7.27 -6.82 4.69
CA ASP A 338 8.39 -7.15 3.82
C ASP A 338 9.75 -6.71 4.38
N LYS A 339 9.87 -5.43 4.76
CA LYS A 339 11.16 -4.86 5.21
C LYS A 339 11.75 -5.60 6.41
N GLU A 340 10.91 -6.01 7.35
CA GLU A 340 11.32 -6.79 8.51
C GLU A 340 11.57 -8.26 8.14
N ALA A 341 10.87 -8.81 7.13
CA ALA A 341 11.16 -10.15 6.60
C ALA A 341 12.52 -10.21 5.89
N HIS A 342 12.89 -9.19 5.12
CA HIS A 342 14.23 -9.05 4.56
C HIS A 342 15.34 -9.12 5.64
N ASP A 343 15.08 -8.57 6.81
CA ASP A 343 15.96 -8.62 7.97
C ASP A 343 15.77 -9.88 8.85
N ARG A 344 14.88 -10.79 8.43
CA ARG A 344 14.55 -12.02 9.16
C ARG A 344 14.03 -11.74 10.58
N ARG A 345 13.26 -10.65 10.73
CA ARG A 345 12.68 -10.15 11.99
C ARG A 345 11.20 -10.46 12.05
N ALA A 346 10.85 -11.72 12.35
CA ALA A 346 9.46 -12.19 12.36
C ALA A 346 8.51 -11.30 13.20
N CYS A 347 8.97 -10.80 14.36
CA CYS A 347 8.14 -9.92 15.19
C CYS A 347 7.82 -8.57 14.51
N GLY A 348 8.74 -8.04 13.71
CA GLY A 348 8.50 -6.83 12.93
C GLY A 348 7.43 -7.06 11.86
N SER A 349 7.54 -8.15 11.09
CA SER A 349 6.54 -8.55 10.09
C SER A 349 5.16 -8.83 10.74
N ILE A 350 5.11 -9.52 11.88
CA ILE A 350 3.88 -9.73 12.67
C ILE A 350 3.25 -8.39 13.06
N GLY A 351 4.05 -7.43 13.56
CA GLY A 351 3.58 -6.07 13.87
C GLY A 351 3.12 -5.29 12.64
N GLY A 352 3.67 -5.59 11.46
CA GLY A 352 3.20 -5.06 10.19
C GLY A 352 1.81 -5.56 9.81
N VAL A 353 1.57 -6.89 9.91
CA VAL A 353 0.25 -7.49 9.67
C VAL A 353 -0.77 -6.99 10.71
N GLU A 354 -0.37 -6.85 11.99
CA GLU A 354 -1.24 -6.27 13.02
C GLU A 354 -1.71 -4.86 12.66
N GLN A 355 -0.81 -3.99 12.20
CA GLN A 355 -1.14 -2.63 11.79
C GLN A 355 -2.04 -2.59 10.54
N LEU A 356 -1.84 -3.51 9.59
CA LEU A 356 -2.70 -3.67 8.43
C LEU A 356 -4.12 -4.07 8.85
N ASP A 357 -4.25 -5.04 9.74
CA ASP A 357 -5.53 -5.54 10.25
C ASP A 357 -6.31 -4.43 11.01
N GLU A 358 -5.59 -3.60 11.80
CA GLU A 358 -6.16 -2.41 12.46
C GLU A 358 -6.58 -1.32 11.45
N ALA A 359 -5.85 -1.12 10.35
CA ALA A 359 -6.23 -0.19 9.29
C ALA A 359 -7.45 -0.69 8.51
N LEU A 360 -7.55 -2.02 8.31
CA LEU A 360 -8.72 -2.65 7.72
C LEU A 360 -9.98 -2.46 8.61
N ASP A 361 -9.85 -2.53 9.94
CA ASP A 361 -10.95 -2.20 10.86
C ASP A 361 -11.48 -0.79 10.61
N SER A 362 -10.59 0.19 10.42
CA SER A 362 -10.97 1.57 10.10
C SER A 362 -11.70 1.68 8.76
N ALA A 363 -11.19 1.00 7.73
CA ALA A 363 -11.80 0.96 6.40
C ALA A 363 -13.20 0.33 6.42
N LEU A 364 -13.37 -0.79 7.13
CA LEU A 364 -14.65 -1.47 7.28
C LEU A 364 -15.66 -0.63 8.06
N ALA A 365 -15.22 0.02 9.15
CA ALA A 365 -16.07 0.94 9.92
C ALA A 365 -16.51 2.17 9.10
N PHE A 366 -15.65 2.64 8.19
CA PHE A 366 -16.00 3.67 7.23
C PHE A 366 -17.02 3.17 6.20
N ALA A 367 -16.80 1.99 5.61
CA ALA A 367 -17.68 1.41 4.60
C ALA A 367 -19.09 1.10 5.15
N GLN A 368 -19.22 0.72 6.42
CA GLN A 368 -20.52 0.55 7.07
C GLN A 368 -21.38 1.83 7.05
N LYS A 369 -20.74 3.00 7.15
CA LYS A 369 -21.41 4.31 7.10
C LYS A 369 -21.52 4.85 5.68
N ASN A 370 -20.72 4.34 4.77
CA ASN A 370 -20.60 4.77 3.37
C ASN A 370 -20.68 3.54 2.45
N PRO A 371 -21.88 2.99 2.18
CA PRO A 371 -22.04 1.66 1.56
C PRO A 371 -21.51 1.57 0.12
N ASN A 372 -21.24 2.71 -0.55
CA ASN A 372 -20.60 2.74 -1.88
C ASN A 372 -19.06 2.77 -1.76
N THR A 373 -18.52 2.03 -0.84
CA THR A 373 -17.07 1.90 -0.61
C THR A 373 -16.62 0.47 -0.88
N LEU A 374 -15.80 0.29 -1.91
CA LEU A 374 -15.10 -0.96 -2.18
C LEU A 374 -13.79 -0.97 -1.40
N ILE A 375 -13.57 -2.04 -0.64
CA ILE A 375 -12.31 -2.31 0.05
C ILE A 375 -11.68 -3.53 -0.62
N ILE A 376 -10.43 -3.39 -1.06
CA ILE A 376 -9.60 -4.47 -1.58
C ILE A 376 -8.37 -4.56 -0.67
N VAL A 377 -8.05 -5.77 -0.20
CA VAL A 377 -6.81 -6.05 0.52
C VAL A 377 -6.01 -7.07 -0.26
N THR A 378 -4.74 -6.80 -0.52
CA THR A 378 -3.85 -7.72 -1.25
C THR A 378 -2.40 -7.53 -0.81
N ALA A 379 -1.49 -8.23 -1.47
CA ALA A 379 -0.05 -7.98 -1.38
C ALA A 379 0.50 -7.63 -2.77
N ASP A 380 1.65 -7.01 -2.78
CA ASP A 380 2.40 -6.72 -4.00
C ASP A 380 3.25 -7.92 -4.47
N HIS A 381 3.82 -8.69 -3.56
CA HIS A 381 4.51 -9.97 -3.81
C HIS A 381 4.50 -10.86 -2.57
N SER A 382 5.07 -12.05 -2.68
CA SER A 382 5.25 -12.97 -1.55
C SER A 382 6.67 -12.87 -0.98
N GLN A 383 6.85 -13.37 0.25
CA GLN A 383 8.09 -13.33 1.02
C GLN A 383 8.50 -14.71 1.52
N SER A 384 9.70 -14.82 2.06
CA SER A 384 10.40 -16.07 2.35
C SER A 384 9.99 -16.80 3.63
N ALA A 385 9.31 -16.15 4.58
CA ALA A 385 9.00 -16.73 5.87
C ALA A 385 8.08 -17.96 5.77
N GLN A 386 8.44 -19.05 6.45
CA GLN A 386 7.64 -20.28 6.46
C GLN A 386 7.57 -20.89 7.86
N ILE A 387 6.41 -21.44 8.23
CA ILE A 387 6.29 -22.26 9.44
C ILE A 387 6.85 -23.64 9.14
N VAL A 388 7.78 -24.09 9.96
CA VAL A 388 8.43 -25.40 9.81
C VAL A 388 8.27 -26.25 11.07
N PRO A 389 8.36 -27.60 10.97
CA PRO A 389 8.22 -28.47 12.13
C PRO A 389 9.26 -28.20 13.22
N GLU A 390 8.85 -28.18 14.48
CA GLU A 390 9.73 -28.19 15.65
C GLU A 390 10.55 -29.47 15.77
N ASN A 391 9.96 -30.59 15.34
CA ASN A 391 10.59 -31.91 15.33
C ASN A 391 10.30 -32.59 14.01
N SER A 392 11.25 -33.41 13.52
CA SER A 392 11.04 -34.19 12.32
C SER A 392 9.82 -35.12 12.47
N LEU A 393 8.95 -35.16 11.45
CA LEU A 393 7.89 -36.17 11.35
C LEU A 393 8.45 -37.59 11.28
N PHE A 394 9.71 -37.73 10.88
CA PHE A 394 10.41 -39.01 10.72
C PHE A 394 11.44 -39.29 11.83
N LYS A 395 11.33 -38.61 12.98
CA LYS A 395 12.23 -38.79 14.12
C LYS A 395 12.32 -40.25 14.55
N GLY A 396 11.20 -40.98 14.55
CA GLY A 396 11.14 -42.40 14.88
C GLY A 396 11.91 -43.35 13.93
N VAL A 397 12.28 -42.90 12.74
CA VAL A 397 13.10 -43.63 11.76
C VAL A 397 14.48 -42.98 11.55
N GLY A 398 14.93 -42.17 12.51
CA GLY A 398 16.28 -41.61 12.53
C GLY A 398 16.53 -40.47 11.54
N VAL A 399 15.48 -39.83 11.01
CA VAL A 399 15.63 -38.66 10.15
C VAL A 399 15.59 -37.39 11.00
N PRO A 400 16.71 -36.67 11.14
CA PRO A 400 16.74 -35.44 11.93
C PRO A 400 15.99 -34.32 11.24
N VAL A 401 15.55 -33.31 12.02
CA VAL A 401 15.13 -32.04 11.44
C VAL A 401 16.34 -31.35 10.86
N TYR A 402 16.33 -31.15 9.58
CA TYR A 402 17.31 -30.29 8.89
C TYR A 402 16.55 -29.20 8.15
N THR A 403 16.74 -27.97 8.61
CA THR A 403 16.12 -26.80 7.98
C THR A 403 17.25 -25.84 7.60
N PRO A 404 17.51 -25.61 6.31
CA PRO A 404 18.51 -24.63 5.88
C PRO A 404 18.05 -23.20 6.24
N GLY A 405 18.99 -22.26 6.28
CA GLY A 405 18.70 -20.86 6.57
C GLY A 405 18.56 -20.56 8.05
N LYS A 406 18.02 -19.40 8.36
CA LYS A 406 17.85 -18.91 9.72
C LYS A 406 16.48 -19.22 10.29
N LEU A 407 16.42 -19.41 11.59
CA LEU A 407 15.24 -19.83 12.32
C LEU A 407 14.92 -18.88 13.47
N VAL A 408 13.65 -18.67 13.71
CA VAL A 408 13.14 -18.06 14.95
C VAL A 408 12.05 -18.95 15.52
N ARG A 409 12.01 -19.07 16.83
CA ARG A 409 10.96 -19.79 17.54
C ARG A 409 10.17 -18.80 18.37
N LEU A 410 8.88 -18.68 18.08
CA LEU A 410 7.97 -17.77 18.78
C LEU A 410 7.02 -18.58 19.69
N ARG A 411 6.76 -18.03 20.86
CA ARG A 411 5.78 -18.59 21.79
C ARG A 411 4.41 -17.98 21.53
N THR A 412 3.45 -18.81 21.15
CA THR A 412 2.06 -18.41 20.85
C THR A 412 1.25 -18.19 22.13
N PRO A 413 0.05 -17.60 22.04
CA PRO A 413 -0.83 -17.41 23.19
C PRO A 413 -1.19 -18.70 23.94
N GLU A 414 -1.26 -19.85 23.25
CA GLU A 414 -1.50 -21.17 23.85
C GLU A 414 -0.25 -21.77 24.49
N ASN A 415 0.83 -21.01 24.56
CA ASN A 415 2.12 -21.48 25.04
C ASN A 415 2.77 -22.58 24.15
N SER A 416 2.31 -22.72 22.92
CA SER A 416 2.94 -23.56 21.90
C SER A 416 4.14 -22.85 21.26
N LEU A 417 5.03 -23.64 20.66
CA LEU A 417 6.17 -23.09 19.91
C LEU A 417 5.87 -23.14 18.41
N MET A 418 6.13 -22.03 17.74
CA MET A 418 6.03 -21.88 16.29
C MET A 418 7.41 -21.57 15.73
N ALA A 419 8.00 -22.50 15.00
CA ALA A 419 9.26 -22.31 14.33
C ALA A 419 9.03 -21.68 12.95
N ILE A 420 9.72 -20.57 12.68
CA ILE A 420 9.66 -19.83 11.42
C ILE A 420 11.05 -19.88 10.79
N ASN A 421 11.09 -20.23 9.51
CA ASN A 421 12.32 -20.37 8.75
C ASN A 421 12.42 -19.30 7.66
N TYR A 422 13.65 -18.84 7.41
CA TYR A 422 14.03 -17.93 6.34
C TYR A 422 15.19 -18.57 5.57
N ALA A 423 14.95 -19.00 4.34
CA ALA A 423 15.91 -19.86 3.62
C ALA A 423 15.94 -19.64 2.10
N THR A 424 15.53 -18.48 1.57
CA THR A 424 15.64 -18.23 0.12
C THR A 424 17.06 -17.92 -0.30
N ASN A 425 17.90 -17.38 0.59
CA ASN A 425 19.32 -17.19 0.37
C ASN A 425 20.11 -17.10 1.68
N ASN A 426 21.45 -16.97 1.57
CA ASN A 426 22.38 -16.80 2.69
C ASN A 426 23.00 -15.39 2.76
N PHE A 427 22.46 -14.41 2.04
CA PHE A 427 22.94 -13.03 2.07
C PHE A 427 22.49 -12.30 3.34
N ILE A 428 22.92 -11.04 3.46
CA ILE A 428 22.56 -10.16 4.58
C ILE A 428 21.05 -9.93 4.62
N LYS A 429 20.42 -9.79 3.44
CA LYS A 429 18.97 -9.62 3.27
C LYS A 429 18.35 -10.89 2.68
N GLU A 430 17.18 -11.24 3.16
CA GLU A 430 16.33 -12.28 2.57
C GLU A 430 15.71 -11.79 1.27
N GLU A 431 15.30 -12.70 0.38
CA GLU A 431 14.73 -12.38 -0.92
C GLU A 431 13.24 -12.75 -1.00
N HIS A 432 12.55 -12.13 -1.95
CA HIS A 432 11.16 -12.44 -2.27
C HIS A 432 11.02 -13.85 -2.86
N THR A 433 9.80 -14.35 -2.87
CA THR A 433 9.42 -15.60 -3.54
C THR A 433 8.37 -15.36 -4.63
N GLY A 434 8.27 -16.29 -5.58
CA GLY A 434 7.39 -16.16 -6.76
C GLY A 434 5.99 -16.77 -6.56
N ALA A 435 5.47 -16.80 -5.33
CA ALA A 435 4.12 -17.31 -5.09
C ALA A 435 3.05 -16.28 -5.45
N ASN A 436 1.84 -16.78 -5.77
CA ASN A 436 0.66 -15.92 -5.84
C ASN A 436 0.35 -15.31 -4.46
N VAL A 437 -0.30 -14.16 -4.46
CA VAL A 437 -0.69 -13.48 -3.22
C VAL A 437 -2.21 -13.52 -3.02
N PRO A 438 -2.70 -13.51 -1.78
CA PRO A 438 -4.14 -13.48 -1.53
C PRO A 438 -4.72 -12.11 -1.90
N VAL A 439 -5.98 -12.11 -2.31
CA VAL A 439 -6.78 -10.90 -2.48
C VAL A 439 -8.11 -11.06 -1.76
N PHE A 440 -8.53 -10.02 -1.05
CA PHE A 440 -9.77 -10.00 -0.29
C PHE A 440 -10.61 -8.79 -0.67
N SER A 441 -11.94 -8.91 -0.55
CA SER A 441 -12.86 -7.80 -0.74
C SER A 441 -14.00 -7.83 0.28
N ASN A 442 -14.53 -6.66 0.60
CA ASN A 442 -15.75 -6.51 1.37
C ASN A 442 -17.03 -6.76 0.55
N ASP A 443 -16.92 -6.89 -0.78
CA ASP A 443 -18.01 -7.22 -1.70
C ASP A 443 -17.78 -8.60 -2.33
N ALA A 444 -18.66 -9.55 -2.05
CA ALA A 444 -18.55 -10.95 -2.50
C ALA A 444 -18.59 -11.14 -4.02
N ALA A 445 -19.01 -10.14 -4.79
CA ALA A 445 -19.12 -10.21 -6.27
C ALA A 445 -18.10 -9.33 -7.01
N SER A 446 -17.25 -8.61 -6.30
CA SER A 446 -16.39 -7.58 -6.90
C SER A 446 -15.17 -8.12 -7.63
N LEU A 447 -14.70 -9.32 -7.26
CA LEU A 447 -13.44 -9.88 -7.77
C LEU A 447 -13.65 -11.30 -8.34
N PRO A 448 -12.93 -11.70 -9.39
CA PRO A 448 -12.81 -13.11 -9.77
C PRO A 448 -12.00 -13.88 -8.70
N SER A 449 -12.15 -15.19 -8.65
CA SER A 449 -11.39 -16.04 -7.73
C SER A 449 -9.88 -16.06 -8.01
N MET A 450 -9.49 -15.81 -9.26
CA MET A 450 -8.10 -15.63 -9.69
C MET A 450 -8.03 -14.50 -10.69
N LEU A 451 -7.05 -13.62 -10.50
CA LEU A 451 -6.77 -12.45 -11.34
C LEU A 451 -5.25 -12.20 -11.37
N THR A 452 -4.81 -11.29 -12.22
CA THR A 452 -3.45 -10.74 -12.15
C THR A 452 -3.46 -9.44 -11.35
N GLN A 453 -2.31 -8.98 -10.89
CA GLN A 453 -2.23 -7.65 -10.23
C GLN A 453 -2.64 -6.52 -11.17
N ALA A 454 -2.36 -6.62 -12.46
CA ALA A 454 -2.80 -5.66 -13.47
C ALA A 454 -4.34 -5.57 -13.60
N ASP A 455 -5.06 -6.69 -13.34
CA ASP A 455 -6.52 -6.68 -13.36
C ASP A 455 -7.11 -5.83 -12.22
N LEU A 456 -6.40 -5.66 -11.10
CA LEU A 456 -6.84 -4.80 -9.99
C LEU A 456 -7.03 -3.34 -10.42
N PHE A 457 -6.14 -2.84 -11.29
CA PHE A 457 -6.31 -1.51 -11.90
C PHE A 457 -7.68 -1.37 -12.58
N HIS A 458 -8.05 -2.36 -13.38
CA HIS A 458 -9.33 -2.33 -14.11
C HIS A 458 -10.53 -2.43 -13.17
N VAL A 459 -10.45 -3.25 -12.12
CA VAL A 459 -11.49 -3.33 -11.08
C VAL A 459 -11.68 -1.98 -10.40
N ILE A 460 -10.60 -1.34 -9.96
CA ILE A 460 -10.63 -0.03 -9.30
C ILE A 460 -11.19 1.05 -10.23
N LYS A 461 -10.65 1.14 -11.45
CA LYS A 461 -11.06 2.11 -12.48
C LYS A 461 -12.55 2.00 -12.79
N ASN A 462 -13.05 0.78 -13.02
CA ASN A 462 -14.44 0.51 -13.32
C ASN A 462 -15.35 0.83 -12.13
N TYR A 463 -14.94 0.48 -10.91
CA TYR A 463 -15.73 0.80 -9.73
C TYR A 463 -15.88 2.31 -9.52
N LEU A 464 -14.81 3.08 -9.71
CA LEU A 464 -14.82 4.54 -9.62
C LEU A 464 -15.55 5.22 -10.81
N ASN A 465 -16.01 4.46 -11.81
CA ASN A 465 -16.59 4.97 -13.05
C ASN A 465 -15.66 5.95 -13.82
N ILE A 466 -14.35 5.72 -13.75
CA ILE A 466 -13.39 6.51 -14.53
C ILE A 466 -13.48 6.08 -16.00
N PRO A 467 -13.76 7.00 -16.94
CA PRO A 467 -13.96 6.66 -18.35
C PRO A 467 -12.70 6.03 -18.97
N ASN A 468 -12.90 5.20 -19.98
CA ASN A 468 -11.83 4.80 -20.89
C ASN A 468 -11.59 5.96 -21.86
N ASN A 469 -10.41 6.53 -21.80
CA ASN A 469 -10.00 7.54 -22.78
C ASN A 469 -9.68 6.87 -24.11
#